data_63ae0ffb43d2ee5f03d75c195a737516
#
_entry.id   63ae0ffb43d2ee5f03d75c195a737516
#
_cell.length_a   1.000
_cell.length_b   1.000
_cell.length_c   1.000
_cell.angle_alpha   90.00
_cell.angle_beta   90.00
_cell.angle_gamma   90.00
#
_symmetry.space_group_name_H-M   'P 1'
#
loop_
_entity.id
_entity.type
_entity.pdbx_description
1 polymer ?
#
loop_
_entity_poly.entity_id
_entity_poly.type
_entity_poly.pdbx_seq_one_letter_code
_entity_poly.pdbx_strand_id
1 'polypeptide(L)'
;IVSQIFRKIMNEKAKYYIQKLQLEKHPEGGYFREIYRSGEMISIEEPKKNFKRNVSTSIYFLLEGPQISKFHRLKSDELWHFYDGGSVKVYVIDEEGKLTEIILGKKIEEGEVFQTVIKKNNWFAAEVINKRSFALIGCTVSPGFDFSDFELADRKYLLETFPKHKSLISEFTKP
;
A
#
# COMPACT_ATOMS: atom_id res chain seq x y z
N ILE A 1 -7.13 27.86 -15.33
CA ILE A 1 -8.43 27.27 -15.74
C ILE A 1 -8.25 25.80 -16.11
N VAL A 2 -7.38 25.43 -17.07
CA VAL A 2 -7.14 24.02 -17.50
C VAL A 2 -6.72 23.12 -16.33
N SER A 3 -5.81 23.59 -15.48
CA SER A 3 -5.34 22.85 -14.29
C SER A 3 -6.45 22.60 -13.24
N GLN A 4 -7.39 23.53 -13.09
CA GLN A 4 -8.52 23.39 -12.17
C GLN A 4 -9.55 22.40 -12.71
N ILE A 5 -9.80 22.44 -14.03
CA ILE A 5 -10.72 21.49 -14.70
C ILE A 5 -10.15 20.07 -14.60
N PHE A 6 -8.86 19.88 -14.88
CA PHE A 6 -8.19 18.57 -14.78
C PHE A 6 -8.25 18.01 -13.37
N ARG A 7 -7.97 18.83 -12.35
CA ARG A 7 -8.09 18.43 -10.94
C ARG A 7 -9.52 18.03 -10.56
N LYS A 8 -10.53 18.76 -11.07
CA LYS A 8 -11.94 18.43 -10.84
C LYS A 8 -12.30 17.06 -11.45
N ILE A 9 -11.88 16.80 -12.69
CA ILE A 9 -12.15 15.54 -13.39
C ILE A 9 -11.50 14.35 -12.65
N MET A 10 -10.25 14.49 -12.22
CA MET A 10 -9.54 13.42 -11.49
C MET A 10 -10.19 13.12 -10.13
N ASN A 11 -10.60 14.17 -9.39
CA ASN A 11 -11.33 13.98 -8.13
C ASN A 11 -12.70 13.32 -8.33
N GLU A 12 -13.42 13.66 -9.40
CA GLU A 12 -14.69 13.01 -9.73
C GLU A 12 -14.49 11.52 -10.08
N LYS A 13 -13.41 11.18 -10.78
CA LYS A 13 -13.09 9.78 -11.10
C LYS A 13 -12.72 8.97 -9.86
N ALA A 14 -11.97 9.55 -8.92
CA ALA A 14 -11.68 8.92 -7.64
C ALA A 14 -12.98 8.65 -6.85
N LYS A 15 -13.84 9.65 -6.73
CA LYS A 15 -15.16 9.51 -6.08
C LYS A 15 -16.02 8.46 -6.76
N TYR A 16 -16.02 8.41 -8.09
CA TYR A 16 -16.74 7.38 -8.85
C TYR A 16 -16.28 5.98 -8.44
N TYR A 17 -14.95 5.72 -8.38
CA TYR A 17 -14.45 4.43 -7.92
C TYR A 17 -14.79 4.13 -6.47
N ILE A 18 -14.63 5.10 -5.55
CA ILE A 18 -14.99 4.92 -4.14
C ILE A 18 -16.45 4.48 -4.00
N GLN A 19 -17.36 5.14 -4.73
CA GLN A 19 -18.79 4.82 -4.67
C GLN A 19 -19.12 3.50 -5.37
N LYS A 20 -18.66 3.30 -6.62
CA LYS A 20 -19.01 2.14 -7.44
C LYS A 20 -18.38 0.84 -6.94
N LEU A 21 -17.15 0.90 -6.43
CA LEU A 21 -16.48 -0.23 -5.82
C LEU A 21 -16.79 -0.36 -4.32
N GLN A 22 -17.59 0.56 -3.75
CA GLN A 22 -17.98 0.58 -2.34
C GLN A 22 -16.77 0.53 -1.40
N LEU A 23 -15.77 1.39 -1.68
CA LEU A 23 -14.55 1.44 -0.90
C LEU A 23 -14.80 2.16 0.42
N GLU A 24 -14.17 1.68 1.50
CA GLU A 24 -14.18 2.26 2.83
C GLU A 24 -12.77 2.69 3.28
N LYS A 25 -12.65 3.50 4.33
CA LYS A 25 -11.36 4.03 4.79
C LYS A 25 -10.48 2.93 5.37
N HIS A 26 -9.21 2.93 4.98
CA HIS A 26 -8.19 2.03 5.53
C HIS A 26 -7.41 2.69 6.70
N PRO A 27 -7.01 1.94 7.74
CA PRO A 27 -6.22 2.46 8.88
C PRO A 27 -4.89 3.11 8.50
N GLU A 28 -4.20 2.61 7.48
CA GLU A 28 -2.94 3.18 6.97
C GLU A 28 -3.14 4.49 6.20
N GLY A 29 -4.32 4.73 5.69
CA GLY A 29 -4.71 5.83 4.79
C GLY A 29 -5.34 5.28 3.50
N GLY A 30 -6.01 6.17 2.74
CA GLY A 30 -6.73 5.77 1.54
C GLY A 30 -8.02 5.01 1.80
N TYR A 31 -8.47 4.29 0.76
CA TYR A 31 -9.74 3.55 0.75
C TYR A 31 -9.51 2.14 0.22
N PHE A 32 -10.25 1.16 0.75
CA PHE A 32 -10.11 -0.23 0.34
C PHE A 32 -11.44 -0.97 0.33
N ARG A 33 -11.47 -2.12 -0.33
CA ARG A 33 -12.52 -3.13 -0.18
C ARG A 33 -11.94 -4.52 -0.45
N GLU A 34 -12.16 -5.45 0.47
CA GLU A 34 -11.87 -6.86 0.22
C GLU A 34 -12.84 -7.42 -0.81
N ILE A 35 -12.30 -7.99 -1.88
CA ILE A 35 -13.06 -8.59 -2.99
C ILE A 35 -12.92 -10.10 -3.04
N TYR A 36 -11.88 -10.64 -2.41
CA TYR A 36 -11.64 -12.06 -2.36
C TYR A 36 -10.98 -12.47 -1.05
N ARG A 37 -11.46 -13.54 -0.51
CA ARG A 37 -10.84 -14.30 0.58
C ARG A 37 -11.01 -15.78 0.28
N SER A 38 -9.91 -16.53 0.14
CA SER A 38 -9.96 -17.98 -0.06
C SER A 38 -10.73 -18.66 1.06
N GLY A 39 -11.61 -19.60 0.72
CA GLY A 39 -12.24 -20.49 1.70
C GLY A 39 -11.27 -21.52 2.27
N GLU A 40 -10.18 -21.80 1.57
CA GLU A 40 -9.15 -22.72 2.03
C GLU A 40 -8.19 -22.06 3.00
N MET A 41 -7.73 -22.82 3.98
CA MET A 41 -6.81 -22.36 5.03
C MET A 41 -5.56 -23.21 5.06
N ILE A 42 -4.43 -22.57 5.34
CA ILE A 42 -3.15 -23.20 5.60
C ILE A 42 -2.72 -22.98 7.05
N SER A 43 -2.02 -23.95 7.60
CA SER A 43 -1.36 -23.82 8.91
C SER A 43 -0.01 -23.16 8.72
N ILE A 44 0.25 -22.12 9.51
CA ILE A 44 1.54 -21.41 9.57
C ILE A 44 2.22 -21.84 10.87
N GLU A 45 3.42 -22.39 10.75
CA GLU A 45 4.23 -22.79 11.90
C GLU A 45 5.23 -21.66 12.22
N GLU A 46 5.10 -21.07 13.40
CA GLU A 46 6.10 -20.14 13.97
C GLU A 46 6.68 -20.77 15.25
N PRO A 47 7.89 -20.40 15.68
CA PRO A 47 8.56 -21.03 16.82
C PRO A 47 7.77 -21.01 18.13
N LYS A 48 6.83 -20.09 18.27
CA LYS A 48 6.06 -19.89 19.52
C LYS A 48 4.56 -20.16 19.37
N LYS A 49 4.04 -20.29 18.14
CA LYS A 49 2.60 -20.40 17.93
C LYS A 49 2.27 -20.90 16.52
N ASN A 50 1.43 -21.92 16.45
CA ASN A 50 0.80 -22.30 15.18
C ASN A 50 -0.51 -21.54 15.01
N PHE A 51 -0.76 -21.01 13.83
CA PHE A 51 -2.00 -20.31 13.50
C PHE A 51 -2.42 -20.61 12.05
N LYS A 52 -3.69 -20.34 11.75
CA LYS A 52 -4.23 -20.56 10.41
C LYS A 52 -4.45 -19.25 9.70
N ARG A 53 -4.23 -19.25 8.38
CA ARG A 53 -4.58 -18.14 7.47
C ARG A 53 -5.27 -18.70 6.24
N ASN A 54 -6.18 -17.89 5.67
CA ASN A 54 -6.70 -18.19 4.35
C ASN A 54 -5.52 -18.28 3.36
N VAL A 55 -5.63 -19.07 2.31
CA VAL A 55 -4.53 -19.22 1.33
C VAL A 55 -4.18 -17.89 0.67
N SER A 56 -5.18 -17.05 0.38
CA SER A 56 -4.97 -15.72 -0.19
C SER A 56 -6.15 -14.80 0.08
N THR A 57 -5.89 -13.47 0.05
CA THR A 57 -6.89 -12.40 0.04
C THR A 57 -6.53 -11.38 -1.02
N SER A 58 -7.53 -10.67 -1.55
CA SER A 58 -7.31 -9.56 -2.48
C SER A 58 -8.26 -8.41 -2.19
N ILE A 59 -7.74 -7.18 -2.33
CA ILE A 59 -8.48 -5.93 -2.13
C ILE A 59 -8.37 -5.03 -3.36
N TYR A 60 -9.34 -4.14 -3.55
CA TYR A 60 -9.09 -2.86 -4.18
C TYR A 60 -8.54 -1.90 -3.14
N PHE A 61 -7.57 -1.08 -3.55
CA PHE A 61 -7.01 -0.01 -2.74
C PHE A 61 -6.91 1.28 -3.56
N LEU A 62 -7.36 2.40 -3.00
CA LEU A 62 -7.36 3.70 -3.68
C LEU A 62 -6.72 4.76 -2.78
N LEU A 63 -5.74 5.46 -3.33
CA LEU A 63 -5.16 6.68 -2.74
C LEU A 63 -5.56 7.90 -3.58
N GLU A 64 -6.08 8.94 -2.94
CA GLU A 64 -6.15 10.28 -3.52
C GLU A 64 -4.81 10.99 -3.35
N GLY A 65 -4.43 11.87 -4.28
CA GLY A 65 -3.10 12.47 -4.32
C GLY A 65 -2.58 13.10 -3.04
N PRO A 66 -3.41 13.77 -2.20
CA PRO A 66 -2.95 14.29 -0.91
C PRO A 66 -2.78 13.25 0.19
N GLN A 67 -3.33 12.05 -0.01
CA GLN A 67 -3.24 10.97 0.97
C GLN A 67 -1.93 10.22 0.83
N ILE A 68 -1.53 9.58 1.92
CA ILE A 68 -0.42 8.64 1.97
C ILE A 68 -0.90 7.31 2.55
N SER A 69 -0.31 6.21 2.09
CA SER A 69 -0.28 4.96 2.82
C SER A 69 0.91 5.02 3.76
N LYS A 70 0.65 5.04 5.08
CA LYS A 70 1.68 5.21 6.11
C LYS A 70 2.53 3.97 6.20
N PHE A 71 3.76 4.11 6.72
CA PHE A 71 4.62 2.97 6.99
C PHE A 71 3.91 1.92 7.84
N HIS A 72 3.88 0.72 7.30
CA HIS A 72 3.35 -0.49 7.92
C HIS A 72 4.10 -1.71 7.38
N ARG A 73 3.89 -2.87 7.99
CA ARG A 73 4.41 -4.14 7.50
C ARG A 73 3.42 -5.26 7.71
N LEU A 74 3.59 -6.32 6.93
CA LEU A 74 2.80 -7.55 7.02
C LEU A 74 3.69 -8.76 7.31
N LYS A 75 3.11 -9.81 7.85
CA LYS A 75 3.77 -11.12 8.00
C LYS A 75 3.75 -11.98 6.74
N SER A 76 3.09 -11.54 5.68
CA SER A 76 2.97 -12.21 4.39
C SER A 76 3.49 -11.31 3.26
N ASP A 77 3.86 -11.91 2.13
CA ASP A 77 4.16 -11.17 0.91
C ASP A 77 2.89 -10.49 0.38
N GLU A 78 3.03 -9.26 -0.11
CA GLU A 78 1.94 -8.51 -0.73
C GLU A 78 2.30 -8.12 -2.15
N LEU A 79 1.42 -8.47 -3.10
CA LEU A 79 1.53 -8.07 -4.50
C LEU A 79 0.67 -6.84 -4.76
N TRP A 80 1.26 -5.82 -5.34
CA TRP A 80 0.58 -4.61 -5.78
C TRP A 80 0.42 -4.60 -7.29
N HIS A 81 -0.81 -4.31 -7.76
CA HIS A 81 -1.20 -4.30 -9.17
C HIS A 81 -1.78 -2.94 -9.52
N PHE A 82 -1.16 -2.21 -10.44
CA PHE A 82 -1.65 -0.92 -10.89
C PHE A 82 -2.83 -1.10 -11.86
N TYR A 83 -3.95 -0.42 -11.56
CA TYR A 83 -5.13 -0.45 -12.43
C TYR A 83 -5.37 0.86 -13.15
N ASP A 84 -5.41 2.00 -12.42
CA ASP A 84 -5.76 3.29 -13.04
C ASP A 84 -5.30 4.48 -12.19
N GLY A 85 -5.26 5.66 -12.84
CA GLY A 85 -4.91 6.92 -12.21
C GLY A 85 -3.48 7.38 -12.50
N GLY A 86 -2.88 8.09 -11.56
CA GLY A 86 -1.49 8.54 -11.60
C GLY A 86 -0.55 7.51 -10.97
N SER A 87 0.73 7.64 -11.31
CA SER A 87 1.77 6.74 -10.81
C SER A 87 1.91 6.82 -9.29
N VAL A 88 2.16 5.66 -8.67
CA VAL A 88 2.35 5.50 -7.23
C VAL A 88 3.80 5.21 -6.95
N LYS A 89 4.39 5.95 -6.02
CA LYS A 89 5.71 5.64 -5.48
C LYS A 89 5.54 4.83 -4.20
N VAL A 90 6.15 3.67 -4.16
CA VAL A 90 6.23 2.79 -2.98
C VAL A 90 7.65 2.84 -2.44
N TYR A 91 7.77 3.13 -1.17
CA TYR A 91 9.02 3.14 -0.40
C TYR A 91 9.08 1.86 0.42
N VAL A 92 10.12 1.08 0.26
CA VAL A 92 10.32 -0.18 0.98
C VAL A 92 11.64 -0.12 1.74
N ILE A 93 11.60 -0.30 3.07
CA ILE A 93 12.79 -0.44 3.92
C ILE A 93 12.83 -1.91 4.37
N ASP A 94 13.87 -2.63 3.95
CA ASP A 94 14.07 -4.02 4.34
C ASP A 94 14.62 -4.17 5.77
N GLU A 95 14.76 -5.40 6.23
CA GLU A 95 15.25 -5.71 7.59
C GLU A 95 16.70 -5.25 7.82
N GLU A 96 17.48 -5.04 6.76
CA GLU A 96 18.86 -4.52 6.81
C GLU A 96 18.90 -2.98 6.75
N GLY A 97 17.75 -2.34 6.59
CA GLY A 97 17.61 -0.87 6.51
C GLY A 97 17.93 -0.30 5.13
N LYS A 98 17.94 -1.13 4.08
CA LYS A 98 18.09 -0.65 2.70
C LYS A 98 16.75 -0.12 2.21
N LEU A 99 16.76 1.13 1.73
CA LEU A 99 15.61 1.74 1.06
C LEU A 99 15.60 1.36 -0.43
N THR A 100 14.45 0.90 -0.88
CA THR A 100 14.14 0.70 -2.30
C THR A 100 12.91 1.53 -2.66
N GLU A 101 12.96 2.27 -3.76
CA GLU A 101 11.84 3.00 -4.32
C GLU A 101 11.33 2.29 -5.57
N ILE A 102 10.02 2.05 -5.65
CA ILE A 102 9.37 1.40 -6.78
C ILE A 102 8.26 2.31 -7.27
N ILE A 103 8.14 2.50 -8.58
CA ILE A 103 7.08 3.30 -9.17
C ILE A 103 6.13 2.37 -9.93
N LEU A 104 4.89 2.27 -9.45
CA LEU A 104 3.82 1.60 -10.17
C LEU A 104 3.09 2.60 -11.07
N GLY A 105 2.86 2.22 -12.31
CA GLY A 105 2.18 3.07 -13.28
C GLY A 105 2.21 2.48 -14.69
N LYS A 106 1.87 3.32 -15.67
CA LYS A 106 1.72 2.91 -17.07
C LYS A 106 2.93 3.24 -17.94
N LYS A 107 3.88 4.03 -17.43
CA LYS A 107 5.00 4.55 -18.19
C LYS A 107 6.21 3.59 -18.10
N ILE A 108 6.07 2.44 -18.72
CA ILE A 108 7.07 1.37 -18.68
C ILE A 108 8.42 1.85 -19.22
N GLU A 109 8.41 2.70 -20.26
CA GLU A 109 9.61 3.30 -20.86
C GLU A 109 10.36 4.25 -19.89
N GLU A 110 9.67 4.77 -18.85
CA GLU A 110 10.25 5.59 -17.80
C GLU A 110 10.65 4.75 -16.56
N GLY A 111 10.58 3.41 -16.64
CA GLY A 111 10.92 2.50 -15.55
C GLY A 111 9.79 2.22 -14.56
N GLU A 112 8.55 2.64 -14.87
CA GLU A 112 7.39 2.25 -14.07
C GLU A 112 7.06 0.76 -14.31
N VAL A 113 6.42 0.13 -13.33
CA VAL A 113 5.98 -1.27 -13.43
C VAL A 113 4.47 -1.38 -13.17
N PHE A 114 3.82 -2.35 -13.83
CA PHE A 114 2.39 -2.62 -13.58
C PHE A 114 2.15 -3.32 -12.26
N GLN A 115 3.13 -4.10 -11.78
CA GLN A 115 3.00 -4.83 -10.53
C GLN A 115 4.36 -5.00 -9.84
N THR A 116 4.32 -5.15 -8.53
CA THR A 116 5.51 -5.43 -7.71
C THR A 116 5.15 -6.30 -6.51
N VAL A 117 6.16 -6.87 -5.88
CA VAL A 117 6.02 -7.65 -4.65
C VAL A 117 6.72 -6.91 -3.52
N ILE A 118 5.99 -6.69 -2.44
CA ILE A 118 6.53 -6.23 -1.17
C ILE A 118 6.69 -7.47 -0.28
N LYS A 119 7.93 -7.75 0.11
CA LYS A 119 8.25 -8.94 0.91
C LYS A 119 7.75 -8.78 2.34
N LYS A 120 7.33 -9.89 2.94
CA LYS A 120 6.96 -9.95 4.35
C LYS A 120 8.01 -9.30 5.25
N ASN A 121 7.56 -8.72 6.34
CA ASN A 121 8.36 -8.02 7.36
C ASN A 121 9.03 -6.71 6.91
N ASN A 122 9.09 -6.41 5.61
CA ASN A 122 9.61 -5.12 5.15
C ASN A 122 8.63 -4.00 5.52
N TRP A 123 9.16 -2.88 6.01
CA TRP A 123 8.39 -1.66 6.19
C TRP A 123 8.15 -0.98 4.86
N PHE A 124 6.92 -0.62 4.56
CA PHE A 124 6.63 0.08 3.33
C PHE A 124 5.57 1.16 3.50
N ALA A 125 5.66 2.17 2.65
CA ALA A 125 4.76 3.31 2.57
C ALA A 125 4.56 3.69 1.11
N ALA A 126 3.50 4.44 0.81
CA ALA A 126 3.24 4.84 -0.56
C ALA A 126 2.54 6.19 -0.67
N GLU A 127 2.70 6.81 -1.83
CA GLU A 127 2.03 8.04 -2.21
C GLU A 127 1.75 8.10 -3.71
N VAL A 128 0.73 8.87 -4.09
CA VAL A 128 0.51 9.23 -5.50
C VAL A 128 1.46 10.38 -5.85
N ILE A 129 2.31 10.19 -6.88
CA ILE A 129 3.32 11.18 -7.28
C ILE A 129 2.67 12.51 -7.64
N ASN A 130 1.65 12.48 -8.49
CA ASN A 130 0.89 13.68 -8.83
C ASN A 130 -0.19 13.94 -7.77
N LYS A 131 0.05 14.88 -6.87
CA LYS A 131 -0.87 15.24 -5.78
C LYS A 131 -2.25 15.74 -6.22
N ARG A 132 -2.45 15.97 -7.51
CA ARG A 132 -3.76 16.33 -8.11
C ARG A 132 -4.49 15.14 -8.73
N SER A 133 -3.93 13.94 -8.59
CA SER A 133 -4.46 12.70 -9.14
C SER A 133 -4.96 11.76 -8.03
N PHE A 134 -5.27 10.54 -8.39
CA PHE A 134 -5.53 9.39 -7.52
C PHE A 134 -4.82 8.17 -8.13
N ALA A 135 -4.75 7.09 -7.39
CA ALA A 135 -4.39 5.80 -7.95
C ALA A 135 -5.31 4.70 -7.42
N LEU A 136 -5.77 3.84 -8.33
CA LEU A 136 -6.48 2.60 -8.02
C LEU A 136 -5.53 1.43 -8.22
N ILE A 137 -5.40 0.62 -7.19
CA ILE A 137 -4.46 -0.50 -7.09
C ILE A 137 -5.23 -1.75 -6.65
N GLY A 138 -4.78 -2.92 -7.04
CA GLY A 138 -5.12 -4.18 -6.39
C GLY A 138 -4.01 -4.61 -5.47
N CYS A 139 -4.34 -5.12 -4.29
CA CYS A 139 -3.36 -5.73 -3.39
C CYS A 139 -3.76 -7.17 -3.11
N THR A 140 -2.84 -8.11 -3.34
CA THR A 140 -3.04 -9.54 -3.07
C THR A 140 -2.04 -10.00 -2.03
N VAL A 141 -2.53 -10.57 -0.95
CA VAL A 141 -1.71 -11.06 0.17
C VAL A 141 -1.78 -12.58 0.23
N SER A 142 -0.62 -13.23 0.32
CA SER A 142 -0.54 -14.68 0.44
C SER A 142 0.66 -15.11 1.32
N PRO A 143 0.42 -15.87 2.38
CA PRO A 143 -0.85 -16.24 3.02
C PRO A 143 -1.75 -15.04 3.28
N GLY A 144 -3.08 -15.26 3.25
CA GLY A 144 -4.09 -14.21 3.25
C GLY A 144 -4.00 -13.24 4.43
N PHE A 145 -4.38 -12.01 4.18
CA PHE A 145 -4.34 -10.92 5.16
C PHE A 145 -5.21 -11.19 6.39
N ASP A 146 -4.65 -10.85 7.55
CA ASP A 146 -5.34 -10.75 8.82
C ASP A 146 -4.82 -9.51 9.57
N PHE A 147 -5.70 -8.76 10.22
CA PHE A 147 -5.30 -7.56 10.96
C PHE A 147 -4.32 -7.86 12.11
N SER A 148 -4.29 -9.10 12.62
CA SER A 148 -3.28 -9.52 13.61
C SER A 148 -1.86 -9.63 13.05
N ASP A 149 -1.72 -9.63 11.71
CA ASP A 149 -0.43 -9.65 11.00
C ASP A 149 -0.04 -8.26 10.45
N PHE A 150 -0.93 -7.27 10.60
CA PHE A 150 -0.72 -5.90 10.19
C PHE A 150 -0.13 -5.08 11.34
N GLU A 151 0.99 -4.43 11.09
CA GLU A 151 1.64 -3.54 12.05
C GLU A 151 1.83 -2.16 11.43
N LEU A 152 1.13 -1.17 12.00
CA LEU A 152 1.36 0.23 11.65
C LEU A 152 2.60 0.73 12.38
N ALA A 153 3.46 1.46 11.68
CA ALA A 153 4.73 1.90 12.24
C ALA A 153 4.58 2.87 13.41
N ASP A 154 5.27 2.58 14.50
CA ASP A 154 5.60 3.56 15.51
C ASP A 154 6.75 4.44 15.01
N ARG A 155 6.54 5.77 15.01
CA ARG A 155 7.53 6.74 14.50
C ARG A 155 8.85 6.66 15.24
N LYS A 156 8.80 6.62 16.58
CA LYS A 156 9.99 6.62 17.42
C LYS A 156 10.82 5.37 17.15
N TYR A 157 10.18 4.21 17.14
CA TYR A 157 10.81 2.95 16.84
C TYR A 157 11.52 2.96 15.47
N LEU A 158 10.85 3.43 14.40
CA LEU A 158 11.48 3.48 13.08
C LEU A 158 12.63 4.48 13.01
N LEU A 159 12.52 5.64 13.66
CA LEU A 159 13.59 6.64 13.69
C LEU A 159 14.83 6.13 14.43
N GLU A 160 14.66 5.36 15.49
CA GLU A 160 15.76 4.72 16.23
C GLU A 160 16.38 3.56 15.44
N THR A 161 15.54 2.78 14.74
CA THR A 161 15.99 1.61 13.97
C THR A 161 16.66 2.00 12.65
N PHE A 162 16.11 2.99 11.94
CA PHE A 162 16.56 3.42 10.61
C PHE A 162 16.85 4.92 10.53
N PRO A 163 17.80 5.44 11.31
CA PRO A 163 18.06 6.89 11.41
C PRO A 163 18.46 7.57 10.10
N LYS A 164 19.00 6.78 9.14
CA LYS A 164 19.36 7.27 7.80
C LYS A 164 18.15 7.74 6.98
N HIS A 165 16.93 7.25 7.31
CA HIS A 165 15.69 7.56 6.60
C HIS A 165 14.77 8.52 7.38
N LYS A 166 15.33 9.33 8.28
CA LYS A 166 14.59 10.20 9.21
C LYS A 166 13.53 11.07 8.51
N SER A 167 13.87 11.72 7.41
CA SER A 167 12.93 12.61 6.70
C SER A 167 11.73 11.83 6.19
N LEU A 168 11.97 10.73 5.48
CA LEU A 168 10.94 9.86 4.92
C LEU A 168 10.05 9.26 6.03
N ILE A 169 10.65 8.73 7.09
CA ILE A 169 9.90 8.15 8.22
C ILE A 169 9.01 9.22 8.87
N SER A 170 9.52 10.44 9.07
CA SER A 170 8.75 11.52 9.68
C SER A 170 7.55 11.95 8.82
N GLU A 171 7.68 11.87 7.49
CA GLU A 171 6.61 12.19 6.56
C GLU A 171 5.52 11.10 6.52
N PHE A 172 5.92 9.83 6.54
CA PHE A 172 5.03 8.68 6.35
C PHE A 172 4.63 7.96 7.65
N THR A 173 4.76 8.59 8.81
CA THR A 173 4.25 8.07 10.09
C THR A 173 3.37 9.10 10.79
N LYS A 174 2.54 8.65 11.74
CA LYS A 174 1.82 9.59 12.62
C LYS A 174 2.81 10.26 13.60
N PRO A 175 2.55 11.52 14.01
CA PRO A 175 3.30 12.16 15.10
C PRO A 175 3.24 11.37 16.39
#